data_4f59d1dc1a44b2529ff81cdc4aad8faf
#
_entry.id   4f59d1dc1a44b2529ff81cdc4aad8faf
#
_cell.length_a   1.000
_cell.length_b   1.000
_cell.length_c   1.000
_cell.angle_alpha   90.00
_cell.angle_beta   90.00
_cell.angle_gamma   90.00
#
_symmetry.space_group_name_H-M   'P 1'
#
loop_
_entity.id
_entity.type
_entity.pdbx_description
1 polymer ?
#
loop_
_entity_poly.entity_id
_entity_poly.type
_entity_poly.pdbx_seq_one_letter_code
_entity_poly.pdbx_strand_id
1 'polypeptide(L)'
;ISEGLVLLFTNIEKDSEFYSRAIKLEGQNSFGEIAQSCVEKILLKVIDGVHTGKKQKYSWLTPKRIAEYYAQSMCYVVITWIQSGMTISPKELAEIYDYIIKRSMDDIIAEM
;
A
#
# COMPACT_ATOMS: atom_id res chain seq x y z
N ILE A 1 2.05 12.71 -2.08
CA ILE A 1 1.82 11.25 -1.93
C ILE A 1 0.70 10.76 -2.84
N SER A 2 -0.43 11.45 -2.87
CA SER A 2 -1.55 11.00 -3.69
C SER A 2 -1.24 11.01 -5.18
N GLU A 3 -0.45 11.97 -5.66
CA GLU A 3 -0.03 12.00 -7.07
C GLU A 3 0.85 10.79 -7.41
N GLY A 4 1.76 10.44 -6.52
CA GLY A 4 2.61 9.26 -6.69
C GLY A 4 1.80 7.98 -6.70
N LEU A 5 0.79 7.89 -5.86
CA LEU A 5 -0.11 6.72 -5.82
C LEU A 5 -0.92 6.60 -7.10
N VAL A 6 -1.46 7.73 -7.61
CA VAL A 6 -2.20 7.72 -8.88
C VAL A 6 -1.32 7.21 -10.00
N LEU A 7 -0.07 7.68 -10.06
CA LEU A 7 0.88 7.25 -11.08
C LEU A 7 1.18 5.76 -10.99
N LEU A 8 1.43 5.28 -9.77
CA LEU A 8 1.69 3.87 -9.53
C LEU A 8 0.51 3.00 -9.98
N PHE A 9 -0.69 3.35 -9.54
CA PHE A 9 -1.89 2.57 -9.87
C PHE A 9 -2.22 2.65 -11.36
N THR A 10 -1.96 3.79 -12.00
CA THR A 10 -2.13 3.95 -13.44
C THR A 10 -1.19 3.01 -14.21
N ASN A 11 0.05 2.91 -13.75
CA ASN A 11 1.02 2.01 -14.38
C ASN A 11 0.62 0.54 -14.21
N ILE A 12 0.07 0.19 -13.06
CA ILE A 12 -0.44 -1.17 -12.83
C ILE A 12 -1.61 -1.46 -13.77
N GLU A 13 -2.51 -0.50 -13.92
CA GLU A 13 -3.67 -0.66 -14.81
C GLU A 13 -3.26 -0.87 -16.26
N LYS A 14 -2.23 -0.17 -16.72
CA LYS A 14 -1.72 -0.33 -18.07
C LYS A 14 -1.25 -1.76 -18.36
N ASP A 15 -0.70 -2.42 -17.35
CA ASP A 15 -0.22 -3.80 -17.46
C ASP A 15 -1.15 -4.78 -16.74
N SER A 16 -2.46 -4.51 -16.79
CA SER A 16 -3.46 -5.26 -16.05
C SER A 16 -3.42 -6.76 -16.32
N GLU A 17 -3.21 -7.15 -17.58
CA GLU A 17 -3.11 -8.56 -17.95
C GLU A 17 -1.94 -9.24 -17.26
N PHE A 18 -0.79 -8.58 -17.27
CA PHE A 18 0.41 -9.12 -16.63
C PHE A 18 0.17 -9.32 -15.12
N TYR A 19 -0.35 -8.30 -14.45
CA TYR A 19 -0.54 -8.38 -12.99
C TYR A 19 -1.63 -9.38 -12.60
N SER A 20 -2.72 -9.42 -13.36
CA SER A 20 -3.79 -10.40 -13.11
C SER A 20 -3.28 -11.82 -13.25
N ARG A 21 -2.43 -12.04 -14.25
CA ARG A 21 -1.85 -13.35 -14.50
C ARG A 21 -0.83 -13.74 -13.44
N ALA A 22 0.02 -12.79 -13.05
CA ALA A 22 1.03 -13.01 -12.02
C ALA A 22 0.40 -13.43 -10.70
N ILE A 23 -0.68 -12.77 -10.30
CA ILE A 23 -1.38 -13.08 -9.07
C ILE A 23 -1.99 -14.48 -9.11
N LYS A 24 -2.56 -14.87 -10.25
CA LYS A 24 -3.22 -16.18 -10.39
C LYS A 24 -2.21 -17.32 -10.45
N LEU A 25 -1.16 -17.17 -11.26
CA LEU A 25 -0.22 -18.25 -11.54
C LEU A 25 0.73 -18.53 -10.37
N GLU A 26 1.14 -17.49 -9.69
CA GLU A 26 2.15 -17.62 -8.61
C GLU A 26 1.52 -17.98 -7.26
N GLY A 27 0.22 -18.22 -7.23
CA GLY A 27 -0.45 -18.48 -5.98
C GLY A 27 -0.34 -17.31 -5.02
N GLN A 28 -0.08 -16.13 -5.54
CA GLN A 28 -0.01 -14.87 -4.81
C GLN A 28 1.25 -14.69 -3.94
N ASN A 29 1.78 -15.76 -3.36
CA ASN A 29 2.81 -15.64 -2.34
C ASN A 29 4.07 -14.96 -2.86
N SER A 30 4.60 -15.42 -3.99
CA SER A 30 5.82 -14.84 -4.55
C SER A 30 5.64 -13.40 -4.97
N PHE A 31 4.57 -13.12 -5.70
CA PHE A 31 4.28 -11.78 -6.16
C PHE A 31 4.01 -10.84 -4.98
N GLY A 32 3.18 -11.27 -4.05
CA GLY A 32 2.84 -10.48 -2.88
C GLY A 32 4.04 -10.18 -2.00
N GLU A 33 4.91 -11.15 -1.80
CA GLU A 33 6.12 -10.97 -1.00
C GLU A 33 7.08 -9.98 -1.64
N ILE A 34 7.29 -10.09 -2.96
CA ILE A 34 8.17 -9.16 -3.68
C ILE A 34 7.61 -7.75 -3.66
N ALA A 35 6.31 -7.59 -3.94
CA ALA A 35 5.65 -6.31 -3.93
C ALA A 35 5.72 -5.66 -2.55
N GLN A 36 5.44 -6.43 -1.51
CA GLN A 36 5.48 -5.95 -0.13
C GLN A 36 6.89 -5.51 0.26
N SER A 37 7.90 -6.29 -0.12
CA SER A 37 9.29 -5.95 0.17
C SER A 37 9.69 -4.64 -0.51
N CYS A 38 9.27 -4.42 -1.75
CA CYS A 38 9.58 -3.19 -2.48
C CYS A 38 8.91 -1.98 -1.82
N VAL A 39 7.64 -2.09 -1.47
CA VAL A 39 6.89 -1.01 -0.82
C VAL A 39 7.49 -0.71 0.55
N GLU A 40 7.83 -1.75 1.30
CA GLU A 40 8.46 -1.60 2.61
C GLU A 40 9.76 -0.80 2.54
N LYS A 41 10.60 -1.10 1.57
CA LYS A 41 11.86 -0.38 1.39
C LYS A 41 11.65 1.09 1.07
N ILE A 42 10.66 1.39 0.23
CA ILE A 42 10.32 2.77 -0.11
C ILE A 42 9.82 3.52 1.11
N LEU A 43 8.90 2.90 1.86
CA LEU A 43 8.35 3.51 3.06
C LEU A 43 9.42 3.72 4.13
N LEU A 44 10.33 2.76 4.27
CA LEU A 44 11.40 2.87 5.25
C LEU A 44 12.32 4.06 4.92
N LYS A 45 12.61 4.29 3.66
CA LYS A 45 13.39 5.46 3.24
C LYS A 45 12.67 6.77 3.56
N VAL A 46 11.37 6.81 3.35
CA VAL A 46 10.56 7.99 3.67
C VAL A 46 10.58 8.24 5.18
N ILE A 47 10.38 7.20 5.97
CA ILE A 47 10.38 7.32 7.43
C ILE A 47 11.74 7.76 7.95
N ASP A 48 12.82 7.16 7.45
CA ASP A 48 14.17 7.51 7.86
C ASP A 48 14.52 8.95 7.52
N GLY A 49 14.01 9.45 6.40
CA GLY A 49 14.24 10.83 5.99
C GLY A 49 13.56 11.86 6.89
N VAL A 50 12.47 11.47 7.54
CA VAL A 50 11.70 12.35 8.42
C VAL A 50 12.03 12.12 9.90
N HIS A 51 12.31 10.87 10.24
CA HIS A 51 12.58 10.46 11.62
C HIS A 51 14.07 10.66 11.95
N THR A 52 14.47 11.90 12.19
CA THR A 52 15.87 12.24 12.47
C THR A 52 16.12 12.18 13.98
N GLY A 53 16.54 11.03 14.48
CA GLY A 53 16.96 10.90 15.88
C GLY A 53 15.87 11.07 16.91
N LYS A 54 14.62 11.11 16.50
CA LYS A 54 13.50 11.18 17.45
C LYS A 54 13.27 9.84 18.10
N LYS A 55 13.03 9.88 19.40
CA LYS A 55 12.73 8.68 20.16
C LYS A 55 11.30 8.22 19.83
N GLN A 56 11.12 6.93 19.53
CA GLN A 56 9.79 6.39 19.32
C GLN A 56 8.99 6.46 20.62
N LYS A 57 7.69 6.71 20.49
CA LYS A 57 6.78 6.70 21.63
C LYS A 57 6.76 5.32 22.30
N TYR A 58 6.78 4.28 21.50
CA TYR A 58 6.88 2.91 21.96
C TYR A 58 8.12 2.28 21.34
N SER A 59 9.01 1.71 22.16
CA SER A 59 10.28 1.17 21.68
C SER A 59 10.08 -0.01 20.72
N TRP A 60 8.99 -0.77 20.89
CA TRP A 60 8.67 -1.89 20.00
C TRP A 60 8.30 -1.41 18.60
N LEU A 61 7.69 -0.23 18.48
CA LEU A 61 7.20 0.30 17.21
C LEU A 61 8.33 1.03 16.49
N THR A 62 9.23 0.25 15.91
CA THR A 62 10.38 0.79 15.15
C THR A 62 9.95 1.28 13.79
N PRO A 63 10.75 2.13 13.11
CA PRO A 63 10.48 2.53 11.75
C PRO A 63 10.25 1.35 10.81
N LYS A 64 11.00 0.26 11.00
CA LYS A 64 10.83 -0.94 10.18
C LYS A 64 9.46 -1.57 10.37
N ARG A 65 8.99 -1.67 11.61
CA ARG A 65 7.66 -2.23 11.90
C ARG A 65 6.54 -1.37 11.34
N ILE A 66 6.70 -0.06 11.41
CA ILE A 66 5.74 0.87 10.81
C ILE A 66 5.70 0.67 9.30
N ALA A 67 6.88 0.58 8.65
CA ALA A 67 6.96 0.36 7.21
C ALA A 67 6.32 -0.97 6.81
N GLU A 68 6.58 -2.04 7.56
CA GLU A 68 5.99 -3.36 7.32
C GLU A 68 4.47 -3.30 7.41
N TYR A 69 3.95 -2.65 8.43
CA TYR A 69 2.51 -2.53 8.64
C TYR A 69 1.82 -1.85 7.45
N TYR A 70 2.33 -0.70 7.04
CA TYR A 70 1.73 0.04 5.93
C TYR A 70 1.95 -0.64 4.58
N ALA A 71 3.09 -1.31 4.39
CA ALA A 71 3.34 -2.07 3.17
C ALA A 71 2.34 -3.21 3.01
N GLN A 72 2.02 -3.91 4.10
CA GLN A 72 1.02 -4.97 4.05
C GLN A 72 -0.36 -4.43 3.69
N SER A 73 -0.75 -3.31 4.27
CA SER A 73 -2.05 -2.73 3.99
C SER A 73 -2.16 -2.26 2.53
N MET A 74 -1.11 -1.64 2.00
CA MET A 74 -1.10 -1.20 0.61
C MET A 74 -1.17 -2.39 -0.34
N CYS A 75 -0.40 -3.44 -0.09
CA CYS A 75 -0.41 -4.63 -0.94
C CYS A 75 -1.76 -5.31 -0.93
N TYR A 76 -2.42 -5.36 0.23
CA TYR A 76 -3.77 -5.90 0.31
C TYR A 76 -4.73 -5.13 -0.59
N VAL A 77 -4.70 -3.80 -0.52
CA VAL A 77 -5.58 -2.94 -1.33
C VAL A 77 -5.32 -3.16 -2.83
N VAL A 78 -4.06 -3.15 -3.23
CA VAL A 78 -3.69 -3.30 -4.64
C VAL A 78 -4.08 -4.67 -5.17
N ILE A 79 -3.74 -5.74 -4.43
CA ILE A 79 -4.04 -7.10 -4.87
C ILE A 79 -5.55 -7.33 -4.96
N THR A 80 -6.31 -6.85 -3.97
CA THR A 80 -7.76 -6.95 -3.98
C THR A 80 -8.36 -6.20 -5.19
N TRP A 81 -7.84 -5.03 -5.49
CA TRP A 81 -8.26 -4.24 -6.65
C TRP A 81 -8.01 -5.01 -7.95
N ILE A 82 -6.83 -5.58 -8.10
CA ILE A 82 -6.49 -6.36 -9.30
C ILE A 82 -7.40 -7.58 -9.41
N GLN A 83 -7.60 -8.31 -8.32
CA GLN A 83 -8.45 -9.51 -8.30
C GLN A 83 -9.90 -9.20 -8.64
N SER A 84 -10.38 -8.02 -8.30
CA SER A 84 -11.76 -7.60 -8.59
C SER A 84 -11.94 -7.09 -10.03
N GLY A 85 -10.86 -7.06 -10.82
CA GLY A 85 -10.92 -6.60 -12.20
C GLY A 85 -10.66 -5.13 -12.39
N MET A 86 -10.07 -4.48 -11.40
CA MET A 86 -9.74 -3.04 -11.47
C MET A 86 -10.94 -2.19 -11.83
N THR A 87 -12.07 -2.45 -11.15
CA THR A 87 -13.37 -1.83 -11.48
C THR A 87 -13.46 -0.36 -11.11
N ILE A 88 -12.60 0.13 -10.21
CA ILE A 88 -12.52 1.56 -9.92
C ILE A 88 -11.24 2.12 -10.54
N SER A 89 -11.24 3.42 -10.79
CA SER A 89 -10.10 4.07 -11.44
C SER A 89 -8.88 4.15 -10.52
N PRO A 90 -7.67 4.24 -11.08
CA PRO A 90 -6.47 4.49 -10.27
C PRO A 90 -6.60 5.71 -9.37
N LYS A 91 -7.24 6.77 -9.85
CA LYS A 91 -7.45 7.99 -9.07
C LYS A 91 -8.34 7.71 -7.85
N GLU A 92 -9.43 7.00 -8.08
CA GLU A 92 -10.34 6.66 -6.98
C GLU A 92 -9.67 5.73 -5.97
N LEU A 93 -8.90 4.75 -6.45
CA LEU A 93 -8.17 3.86 -5.56
C LEU A 93 -7.18 4.63 -4.69
N ALA A 94 -6.47 5.59 -5.28
CA ALA A 94 -5.54 6.43 -4.54
C ALA A 94 -6.25 7.27 -3.48
N GLU A 95 -7.42 7.80 -3.81
CA GLU A 95 -8.24 8.56 -2.86
C GLU A 95 -8.72 7.68 -1.71
N ILE A 96 -9.15 6.47 -2.01
CA ILE A 96 -9.60 5.50 -1.00
C ILE A 96 -8.45 5.15 -0.05
N TYR A 97 -7.29 4.85 -0.60
CA TYR A 97 -6.14 4.48 0.22
C TYR A 97 -5.72 5.64 1.13
N ASP A 98 -5.65 6.86 0.57
CA ASP A 98 -5.33 8.05 1.33
C ASP A 98 -6.33 8.29 2.47
N TYR A 99 -7.61 8.07 2.18
CA TYR A 99 -8.68 8.20 3.16
C TYR A 99 -8.48 7.22 4.33
N ILE A 100 -8.18 5.96 4.02
CA ILE A 100 -8.02 4.93 5.04
C ILE A 100 -6.81 5.20 5.93
N ILE A 101 -5.69 5.58 5.35
CA ILE A 101 -4.45 5.75 6.14
C ILE A 101 -4.45 7.01 7.01
N LYS A 102 -5.30 7.97 6.70
CA LYS A 102 -5.35 9.24 7.45
C LYS A 102 -6.40 9.29 8.55
N ARG A 103 -7.27 8.29 8.63
CA ARG A 103 -8.36 8.27 9.59
C ARG A 103 -8.25 7.10 10.55
N SER A 104 -8.81 7.29 11.74
CA SER A 104 -8.93 6.18 12.69
C SER A 104 -10.06 5.26 12.26
N MET A 105 -10.05 4.04 12.77
CA MET A 105 -11.13 3.09 12.53
C MET A 105 -12.46 3.66 13.03
N ASP A 106 -12.44 4.33 14.18
CA ASP A 106 -13.65 4.93 14.74
C ASP A 106 -14.25 5.97 13.80
N ASP A 107 -13.40 6.81 13.19
CA ASP A 107 -13.86 7.82 12.25
C ASP A 107 -14.48 7.18 11.02
N ILE A 108 -13.85 6.13 10.50
CA ILE A 108 -14.36 5.42 9.31
C ILE A 108 -15.72 4.79 9.61
N ILE A 109 -15.85 4.13 10.76
CA ILE A 109 -17.10 3.50 11.15
C ILE A 109 -18.22 4.55 11.30
N ALA A 110 -17.88 5.70 11.87
CA ALA A 110 -18.88 6.78 12.04
C ALA A 110 -19.37 7.35 10.71
N GLU A 111 -18.55 7.28 9.65
CA GLU A 111 -18.91 7.78 8.32
C GLU A 111 -19.61 6.73 7.46
N MET A 112 -19.62 5.49 7.89
CA MET A 112 -20.33 4.43 7.17
C MET A 112 -21.83 4.54 7.39
#